data_386aada87631fba9fff196072a0dd20b
#
_entry.id   386aada87631fba9fff196072a0dd20b
#
_cell.length_a   1.000
_cell.length_b   1.000
_cell.length_c   1.000
_cell.angle_alpha   90.00
_cell.angle_beta   90.00
_cell.angle_gamma   90.00
#
_symmetry.space_group_name_H-M   'P 1'
#
loop_
_entity.id
_entity.type
_entity.pdbx_description
1 polymer ?
#
loop_
_entity_poly.entity_id
_entity_poly.type
_entity_poly.pdbx_seq_one_letter_code
_entity_poly.pdbx_strand_id
1 'polypeptide(L)'
;MRYHNVCLEAFAYTLPDEIVSSDDIEERLRPVYERLHLPAGRLELMTGIRERRFFPMGTRPGDISALTAKKAIEQSGIPPEA
;
A
#
# COMPACT_ATOMS: atom_id res chain seq x y z
N MET A 1 -9.24 -15.85 17.76
CA MET A 1 -8.84 -15.09 18.96
C MET A 1 -10.00 -14.26 19.46
N ARG A 2 -10.33 -14.38 20.72
CA ARG A 2 -11.41 -13.60 21.34
C ARG A 2 -10.86 -12.81 22.51
N TYR A 3 -11.20 -11.51 22.54
CA TYR A 3 -10.83 -10.62 23.63
C TYR A 3 -12.07 -10.03 24.26
N HIS A 4 -12.08 -9.93 25.58
CA HIS A 4 -13.24 -9.36 26.32
C HIS A 4 -13.01 -7.91 26.73
N ASN A 5 -11.74 -7.51 26.89
CA ASN A 5 -11.37 -6.18 27.38
C ASN A 5 -10.56 -5.37 26.37
N VAL A 6 -10.48 -5.84 25.13
CA VAL A 6 -9.71 -5.19 24.06
C VAL A 6 -10.57 -5.13 22.82
N CYS A 7 -10.60 -3.99 22.17
CA CYS A 7 -11.33 -3.82 20.91
C CYS A 7 -10.55 -2.93 19.94
N LEU A 8 -10.92 -3.01 18.66
CA LEU A 8 -10.40 -2.12 17.63
C LEU A 8 -11.35 -0.94 17.50
N GLU A 9 -10.89 0.26 17.89
CA GLU A 9 -11.71 1.47 17.91
C GLU A 9 -11.72 2.21 16.57
N ALA A 10 -10.59 2.19 15.85
CA ALA A 10 -10.48 2.96 14.62
C ALA A 10 -9.44 2.36 13.70
N PHE A 11 -9.58 2.70 12.42
CA PHE A 11 -8.64 2.32 11.37
C PHE A 11 -8.28 3.55 10.57
N ALA A 12 -7.06 3.61 10.08
CA ALA A 12 -6.66 4.65 9.15
C ALA A 12 -5.69 4.11 8.12
N TYR A 13 -5.64 4.78 6.98
CA TYR A 13 -4.70 4.45 5.92
C TYR A 13 -4.25 5.72 5.21
N THR A 14 -3.12 5.62 4.53
CA THR A 14 -2.59 6.70 3.72
C THR A 14 -2.25 6.15 2.35
N LEU A 15 -2.88 6.70 1.30
CA LEU A 15 -2.62 6.31 -0.07
C LEU A 15 -1.81 7.40 -0.77
N PRO A 16 -0.72 7.06 -1.46
CA PRO A 16 -0.01 8.02 -2.30
C PRO A 16 -0.85 8.40 -3.51
N ASP A 17 -0.48 9.51 -4.17
CA ASP A 17 -1.24 10.04 -5.30
C ASP A 17 -0.88 9.38 -6.63
N GLU A 18 0.35 8.89 -6.77
CA GLU A 18 0.79 8.27 -8.02
C GLU A 18 0.20 6.89 -8.22
N ILE A 19 -0.61 6.74 -9.26
CA ILE A 19 -1.21 5.46 -9.63
C ILE A 19 -0.27 4.76 -10.61
N VAL A 20 0.09 3.51 -10.28
CA VAL A 20 0.96 2.68 -11.12
C VAL A 20 0.23 1.38 -11.43
N SER A 21 -0.07 1.16 -12.71
CA SER A 21 -0.73 -0.07 -13.14
C SER A 21 0.25 -1.24 -13.21
N SER A 22 -0.29 -2.45 -13.17
CA SER A 22 0.53 -3.65 -13.40
C SER A 22 1.16 -3.63 -14.78
N ASP A 23 0.46 -3.07 -15.78
CA ASP A 23 1.00 -2.93 -17.13
C ASP A 23 2.19 -1.96 -17.15
N ASP A 24 2.15 -0.88 -16.38
CA ASP A 24 3.28 0.05 -16.27
C ASP A 24 4.52 -0.63 -15.67
N ILE A 25 4.32 -1.49 -14.69
CA ILE A 25 5.42 -2.25 -14.07
C ILE A 25 6.00 -3.24 -15.07
N GLU A 26 5.15 -3.93 -15.82
CA GLU A 26 5.62 -4.84 -16.87
C GLU A 26 6.42 -4.12 -17.95
N GLU A 27 6.01 -2.90 -18.31
CA GLU A 27 6.75 -2.08 -19.25
C GLU A 27 8.17 -1.77 -18.75
N ARG A 28 8.33 -1.49 -17.48
CA ARG A 28 9.64 -1.30 -16.85
C ARG A 28 10.47 -2.58 -16.84
N LEU A 29 9.82 -3.73 -16.83
CA LEU A 29 10.45 -5.04 -16.82
C LEU A 29 10.51 -5.67 -18.23
N ARG A 30 10.20 -4.91 -19.28
CA ARG A 30 10.17 -5.42 -20.66
C ARG A 30 11.40 -6.24 -21.04
N PRO A 31 12.65 -5.80 -20.78
CA PRO A 31 13.82 -6.60 -21.14
C PRO A 31 13.83 -7.99 -20.50
N VAL A 32 13.34 -8.09 -19.25
CA VAL A 32 13.25 -9.38 -18.55
C VAL A 32 12.17 -10.26 -19.17
N TYR A 33 11.00 -9.67 -19.45
CA TYR A 33 9.88 -10.39 -20.05
C TYR A 33 10.23 -10.92 -21.44
N GLU A 34 10.92 -10.12 -22.25
CA GLU A 34 11.37 -10.56 -23.57
C GLU A 34 12.40 -11.69 -23.47
N ARG A 35 13.36 -11.55 -22.56
CA ARG A 35 14.42 -12.56 -22.38
C ARG A 35 13.85 -13.90 -21.91
N LEU A 36 12.85 -13.88 -21.04
CA LEU A 36 12.25 -15.08 -20.48
C LEU A 36 11.00 -15.54 -21.24
N HIS A 37 10.64 -14.86 -22.34
CA HIS A 37 9.46 -15.18 -23.14
C HIS A 37 8.16 -15.19 -22.33
N LEU A 38 8.01 -14.22 -21.41
CA LEU A 38 6.82 -14.10 -20.59
C LEU A 38 5.73 -13.29 -21.32
N PRO A 39 4.47 -13.74 -21.28
CA PRO A 39 3.38 -13.01 -21.93
C PRO A 39 3.01 -11.74 -21.18
N ALA A 40 2.50 -10.74 -21.90
CA ALA A 40 1.97 -9.53 -21.31
C ALA A 40 0.72 -9.85 -20.48
N GLY A 41 0.49 -9.07 -19.41
CA GLY A 41 -0.64 -9.26 -18.52
C GLY A 41 -0.40 -10.28 -17.42
N ARG A 42 0.77 -10.90 -17.38
CA ARG A 42 1.11 -11.94 -16.42
C ARG A 42 1.07 -11.44 -14.97
N LEU A 43 1.53 -10.22 -14.72
CA LEU A 43 1.58 -9.66 -13.37
C LEU A 43 0.18 -9.48 -12.79
N GLU A 44 -0.74 -8.91 -13.55
CA GLU A 44 -2.12 -8.76 -13.12
C GLU A 44 -2.81 -10.11 -12.96
N LEU A 45 -2.57 -11.02 -13.89
CA LEU A 45 -3.15 -12.37 -13.83
C LEU A 45 -2.74 -13.11 -12.57
N MET A 46 -1.47 -13.04 -12.18
CA MET A 46 -0.95 -13.76 -11.03
C MET A 46 -1.29 -13.10 -9.70
N THR A 47 -1.34 -11.78 -9.65
CA THR A 47 -1.56 -11.05 -8.41
C THR A 47 -3.02 -10.66 -8.20
N GLY A 48 -3.80 -10.55 -9.27
CA GLY A 48 -5.15 -10.00 -9.22
C GLY A 48 -5.16 -8.49 -8.99
N ILE A 49 -4.00 -7.84 -9.05
CA ILE A 49 -3.87 -6.40 -8.80
C ILE A 49 -3.72 -5.68 -10.13
N ARG A 50 -4.69 -4.82 -10.44
CA ARG A 50 -4.67 -4.04 -11.67
C ARG A 50 -3.78 -2.81 -11.54
N GLU A 51 -3.87 -2.12 -10.40
CA GLU A 51 -3.09 -0.92 -10.15
C GLU A 51 -2.79 -0.78 -8.67
N ARG A 52 -1.75 0.00 -8.38
CA ARG A 52 -1.32 0.33 -7.02
C ARG A 52 -0.84 1.76 -6.99
N ARG A 53 -0.49 2.25 -5.81
CA ARG A 53 -0.02 3.61 -5.66
C ARG A 53 1.40 3.62 -5.10
N PHE A 54 2.22 4.52 -5.63
CA PHE A 54 3.60 4.69 -5.19
C PHE A 54 3.76 6.04 -4.51
N PHE A 55 4.54 6.05 -3.44
CA PHE A 55 4.97 7.30 -2.83
C PHE A 55 6.12 7.91 -3.64
N PRO A 56 6.30 9.25 -3.56
CA PRO A 56 7.42 9.90 -4.24
C PRO A 56 8.76 9.33 -3.80
N MET A 57 9.75 9.39 -4.68
CA MET A 57 11.12 9.00 -4.35
C MET A 57 11.60 9.79 -3.14
N GLY A 58 12.30 9.10 -2.24
CA GLY A 58 12.80 9.72 -1.01
C GLY A 58 11.83 9.73 0.16
N THR A 59 10.59 9.26 -0.03
CA THR A 59 9.63 9.11 1.07
C THR A 59 10.12 8.07 2.06
N ARG A 60 10.09 8.41 3.35
CA ARG A 60 10.52 7.50 4.42
C ARG A 60 9.33 6.73 4.95
N PRO A 61 9.42 5.39 5.06
CA PRO A 61 8.31 4.59 5.61
C PRO A 61 7.90 5.02 7.02
N GLY A 62 8.84 5.40 7.86
CA GLY A 62 8.55 5.85 9.22
C GLY A 62 7.69 7.11 9.26
N ASP A 63 7.93 8.06 8.36
CA ASP A 63 7.15 9.29 8.28
C ASP A 63 5.70 9.01 7.89
N ILE A 64 5.48 8.12 6.95
CA ILE A 64 4.13 7.73 6.52
C ILE A 64 3.42 6.93 7.61
N SER A 65 4.13 6.05 8.30
CA SER A 65 3.56 5.31 9.42
C SER A 65 3.11 6.24 10.54
N ALA A 66 3.93 7.24 10.87
CA ALA A 66 3.59 8.24 11.89
C ALA A 66 2.36 9.05 11.48
N LEU A 67 2.29 9.48 10.22
CA LEU A 67 1.14 10.22 9.69
C LEU A 67 -0.13 9.38 9.80
N THR A 68 -0.07 8.13 9.41
CA THR A 68 -1.22 7.23 9.45
C THR A 68 -1.64 6.92 10.89
N ALA A 69 -0.69 6.75 11.79
CA ALA A 69 -0.98 6.56 13.22
C ALA A 69 -1.70 7.77 13.82
N LYS A 70 -1.29 8.98 13.46
CA LYS A 70 -1.99 10.20 13.89
C LYS A 70 -3.43 10.22 13.41
N LYS A 71 -3.67 9.83 12.15
CA LYS A 71 -5.04 9.74 11.61
C LYS A 71 -5.90 8.77 12.41
N ALA A 72 -5.35 7.61 12.76
CA ALA A 72 -6.07 6.61 13.54
C ALA A 72 -6.42 7.14 14.95
N ILE A 73 -5.47 7.81 15.60
CA ILE A 73 -5.68 8.39 16.91
C ILE A 73 -6.78 9.47 16.85
N GLU A 74 -6.75 10.34 15.86
CA GLU A 74 -7.76 11.37 15.67
C GLU A 74 -9.14 10.77 15.44
N GLN A 75 -9.24 9.74 14.61
CA GLN A 75 -10.51 9.06 14.33
C GLN A 75 -11.08 8.36 15.56
N SER A 76 -10.23 7.85 16.44
CA SER A 76 -10.69 7.16 17.63
C SER A 76 -11.28 8.08 18.66
N GLY A 77 -10.88 9.37 18.68
CA GLY A 77 -11.29 10.32 19.70
C GLY A 77 -10.69 10.05 21.07
N ILE A 78 -9.75 9.12 21.17
CA ILE A 78 -9.10 8.76 22.42
C ILE A 78 -7.79 9.53 22.55
N PRO A 79 -7.51 10.17 23.71
CA PRO A 79 -6.25 10.89 23.90
C PRO A 79 -5.04 9.95 23.79
N PRO A 80 -3.93 10.39 23.20
CA PRO A 80 -2.73 9.54 23.09
C PRO A 80 -2.17 9.06 24.42
N GLU A 81 -2.45 9.79 25.50
CA GLU A 81 -1.98 9.48 26.85
C GLU A 81 -2.80 8.38 27.55
N ALA A 82 -3.93 8.03 26.98
CA ALA A 82 -4.83 7.04 27.60
C ALA A 82 -4.31 5.61 27.51
#